data_baaeba97328434163b1290ccfce33690
#
_entry.id   baaeba97328434163b1290ccfce33690
#
_cell.length_a   1.000
_cell.length_b   1.000
_cell.length_c   1.000
_cell.angle_alpha   90.00
_cell.angle_beta   90.00
_cell.angle_gamma   90.00
#
_symmetry.space_group_name_H-M   'P 1'
#
loop_
_entity.id
_entity.type
_entity.pdbx_description
1 polymer ?
#
loop_
_entity_poly.entity_id
_entity_poly.type
_entity_poly.pdbx_seq_one_letter_code
_entity_poly.pdbx_strand_id
1 'polypeptide(L)'
;MVDVTAKPETDRMARARGVIRMLPQTVAAIRANQTPKGDVLGVARVAGVQAAKRTAELIPLCHSLPLTDVDVSLELDDALPGVRAEGMARTVARTGVEMEAIVAVSVALITIYDMAKAIDKTMVLGEIELVEKRGGRSSR
;
A
#
# COMPACT_ATOMS: atom_id res chain seq x y z
N MET A 1 21.59 5.56 5.33
CA MET A 1 21.09 6.22 4.10
C MET A 1 22.23 6.27 3.10
N VAL A 2 21.95 5.84 1.89
CA VAL A 2 22.96 5.77 0.84
C VAL A 2 23.02 7.10 0.09
N ASP A 3 24.24 7.60 -0.21
CA ASP A 3 24.40 8.82 -1.00
C ASP A 3 24.05 8.54 -2.47
N VAL A 4 23.14 9.33 -3.03
CA VAL A 4 22.66 9.21 -4.42
C VAL A 4 23.02 10.44 -5.25
N THR A 5 23.90 11.32 -4.76
CA THR A 5 24.26 12.57 -5.42
C THR A 5 24.71 12.36 -6.87
N ALA A 6 25.47 11.29 -7.14
CA ALA A 6 25.99 11.01 -8.49
C ALA A 6 25.00 10.30 -9.42
N LYS A 7 23.84 9.85 -8.91
CA LYS A 7 22.83 9.19 -9.72
C LYS A 7 22.00 10.22 -10.49
N PRO A 8 21.63 9.95 -11.74
CA PRO A 8 20.78 10.87 -12.49
C PRO A 8 19.35 10.86 -11.99
N GLU A 9 18.67 11.99 -12.12
CA GLU A 9 17.23 12.06 -11.95
C GLU A 9 16.54 11.39 -13.14
N THR A 10 15.75 10.37 -12.87
CA THR A 10 14.97 9.66 -13.89
C THR A 10 13.54 9.47 -13.43
N ASP A 11 12.64 9.29 -14.39
CA ASP A 11 11.26 8.88 -14.11
C ASP A 11 11.31 7.46 -13.54
N ARG A 12 10.68 7.28 -12.37
CA ARG A 12 10.69 6.01 -11.64
C ARG A 12 9.29 5.66 -11.19
N MET A 13 8.96 4.40 -11.27
CA MET A 13 7.67 3.86 -10.83
C MET A 13 7.90 2.54 -10.11
N ALA A 14 7.07 2.28 -9.12
CA ALA A 14 7.03 0.98 -8.45
C ALA A 14 5.58 0.61 -8.15
N ARG A 15 5.32 -0.69 -8.17
CA ARG A 15 4.02 -1.27 -7.85
C ARG A 15 4.21 -2.42 -6.88
N ALA A 16 3.42 -2.41 -5.82
CA ALA A 16 3.41 -3.46 -4.80
C ALA A 16 1.99 -4.02 -4.66
N ARG A 17 1.89 -5.20 -4.09
CA ARG A 17 0.59 -5.82 -3.78
C ARG A 17 0.64 -6.52 -2.42
N GLY A 18 -0.53 -6.83 -1.89
CA GLY A 18 -0.67 -7.60 -0.67
C GLY A 18 -2.12 -8.01 -0.48
N VAL A 19 -2.36 -8.80 0.56
CA VAL A 19 -3.72 -9.26 0.89
C VAL A 19 -3.97 -9.16 2.38
N ILE A 20 -5.25 -9.08 2.74
CA ILE A 20 -5.73 -9.38 4.09
C ILE A 20 -6.82 -10.43 3.97
N ARG A 21 -6.62 -11.55 4.67
CA ARG A 21 -7.62 -12.63 4.74
C ARG A 21 -8.52 -12.43 5.94
N MET A 22 -9.78 -12.75 5.77
CA MET A 22 -10.81 -12.55 6.78
C MET A 22 -11.94 -13.58 6.61
N LEU A 23 -12.91 -13.55 7.50
CA LEU A 23 -14.08 -14.42 7.40
C LEU A 23 -14.98 -13.96 6.25
N PRO A 24 -15.73 -14.89 5.60
CA PRO A 24 -16.67 -14.52 4.54
C PRO A 24 -17.71 -13.49 4.98
N GLN A 25 -18.22 -13.59 6.22
CA GLN A 25 -19.16 -12.62 6.77
C GLN A 25 -18.54 -11.22 6.95
N THR A 26 -17.23 -11.14 7.14
CA THR A 26 -16.51 -9.86 7.23
C THR A 26 -16.44 -9.21 5.86
N VAL A 27 -16.15 -9.98 4.81
CA VAL A 27 -16.22 -9.51 3.42
C VAL A 27 -17.60 -8.95 3.12
N ALA A 28 -18.66 -9.68 3.50
CA ALA A 28 -20.03 -9.25 3.28
C ALA A 28 -20.35 -7.94 4.01
N ALA A 29 -19.90 -7.79 5.25
CA ALA A 29 -20.11 -6.58 6.04
C ALA A 29 -19.41 -5.36 5.45
N ILE A 30 -18.17 -5.55 4.97
CA ILE A 30 -17.42 -4.46 4.30
C ILE A 30 -18.13 -4.07 3.01
N ARG A 31 -18.57 -5.04 2.21
CA ARG A 31 -19.28 -4.78 0.95
C ARG A 31 -20.58 -4.01 1.18
N ALA A 32 -21.29 -4.34 2.24
CA ALA A 32 -22.55 -3.69 2.59
C ALA A 32 -22.37 -2.38 3.38
N ASN A 33 -21.13 -1.99 3.65
CA ASN A 33 -20.80 -0.82 4.48
C ASN A 33 -21.45 -0.89 5.87
N GLN A 34 -21.40 -2.06 6.49
CA GLN A 34 -22.03 -2.36 7.80
C GLN A 34 -20.97 -2.64 8.88
N THR A 35 -19.88 -1.89 8.86
CA THR A 35 -18.82 -1.98 9.86
C THR A 35 -18.89 -0.80 10.82
N PRO A 36 -18.49 -0.96 12.11
CA PRO A 36 -18.64 0.08 13.12
C PRO A 36 -17.96 1.42 12.79
N LYS A 37 -16.83 1.38 12.08
CA LYS A 37 -16.06 2.59 11.76
C LYS A 37 -16.38 3.20 10.40
N GLY A 38 -17.35 2.65 9.66
CA GLY A 38 -17.82 3.22 8.39
C GLY A 38 -17.16 2.61 7.16
N ASP A 39 -16.86 3.42 6.16
CA ASP A 39 -16.34 3.00 4.86
C ASP A 39 -14.89 2.48 4.95
N VAL A 40 -14.73 1.17 5.08
CA VAL A 40 -13.44 0.52 5.28
C VAL A 40 -12.51 0.76 4.09
N LEU A 41 -12.96 0.45 2.88
CA LEU A 41 -12.09 0.55 1.70
C LEU A 41 -11.74 1.99 1.36
N GLY A 42 -12.69 2.91 1.50
CA GLY A 42 -12.44 4.34 1.25
C GLY A 42 -11.41 4.91 2.20
N VAL A 43 -11.53 4.64 3.51
CA VAL A 43 -10.59 5.12 4.52
C VAL A 43 -9.21 4.46 4.34
N ALA A 44 -9.17 3.17 4.07
CA ALA A 44 -7.91 2.46 3.84
C ALA A 44 -7.14 2.97 2.62
N ARG A 45 -7.87 3.31 1.55
CA ARG A 45 -7.27 3.89 0.34
C ARG A 45 -6.59 5.22 0.65
N VAL A 46 -7.27 6.12 1.35
CA VAL A 46 -6.69 7.42 1.74
C VAL A 46 -5.50 7.23 2.67
N ALA A 47 -5.60 6.33 3.64
CA ALA A 47 -4.50 6.04 4.56
C ALA A 47 -3.25 5.53 3.81
N GLY A 48 -3.42 4.67 2.82
CA GLY A 48 -2.32 4.17 2.00
C GLY A 48 -1.65 5.28 1.19
N VAL A 49 -2.44 6.17 0.58
CA VAL A 49 -1.92 7.32 -0.15
C VAL A 49 -1.13 8.24 0.78
N GLN A 50 -1.68 8.58 1.93
CA GLN A 50 -0.99 9.42 2.92
C GLN A 50 0.30 8.78 3.42
N ALA A 51 0.30 7.48 3.66
CA ALA A 51 1.47 6.75 4.14
C ALA A 51 2.59 6.76 3.09
N ALA A 52 2.28 6.59 1.81
CA ALA A 52 3.27 6.70 0.74
C ALA A 52 3.97 8.06 0.77
N LYS A 53 3.23 9.13 1.01
CA LYS A 53 3.75 10.50 1.10
C LYS A 53 4.60 10.75 2.34
N ARG A 54 4.51 9.88 3.34
CA ARG A 54 5.23 9.97 4.63
C ARG A 54 6.23 8.84 4.83
N THR A 55 6.59 8.15 3.78
CA THR A 55 7.46 6.96 3.86
C THR A 55 8.78 7.28 4.58
N ALA A 56 9.42 8.40 4.25
CA ALA A 56 10.69 8.77 4.88
C ALA A 56 10.56 9.05 6.40
N GLU A 57 9.37 9.40 6.87
CA GLU A 57 9.11 9.57 8.31
C GLU A 57 8.95 8.23 9.03
N LEU A 58 8.59 7.17 8.30
CA LEU A 58 8.33 5.84 8.85
C LEU A 58 9.55 4.91 8.72
N ILE A 59 10.29 5.04 7.63
CA ILE A 59 11.44 4.20 7.31
C ILE A 59 12.71 5.04 7.45
N PRO A 60 13.52 4.83 8.50
CA PRO A 60 14.52 5.80 8.95
C PRO A 60 15.59 6.17 7.93
N LEU A 61 16.04 5.22 7.13
CA LEU A 61 17.15 5.45 6.21
C LEU A 61 16.69 5.60 4.75
N CYS A 62 15.40 5.82 4.54
CA CYS A 62 14.80 6.03 3.23
C CYS A 62 14.86 7.52 2.86
N HIS A 63 15.17 7.80 1.60
CA HIS A 63 15.20 9.19 1.09
C HIS A 63 13.78 9.76 1.04
N SER A 64 13.66 11.05 1.33
CA SER A 64 12.43 11.80 1.10
C SER A 64 12.33 12.16 -0.38
N LEU A 65 11.27 11.73 -1.05
CA LEU A 65 11.10 11.89 -2.49
C LEU A 65 9.84 12.68 -2.82
N PRO A 66 9.90 13.56 -3.85
CA PRO A 66 8.71 14.26 -4.34
C PRO A 66 7.90 13.29 -5.22
N LEU A 67 6.80 12.78 -4.71
CA LEU A 67 5.93 11.89 -5.48
C LEU A 67 5.10 12.66 -6.49
N THR A 68 5.09 12.21 -7.74
CA THR A 68 4.29 12.80 -8.81
C THR A 68 2.95 12.10 -8.96
N ASP A 69 2.84 10.87 -8.50
CA ASP A 69 1.59 10.11 -8.50
C ASP A 69 1.65 9.01 -7.44
N VAL A 70 0.52 8.75 -6.81
CA VAL A 70 0.29 7.63 -5.89
C VAL A 70 -1.11 7.10 -6.14
N ASP A 71 -1.24 5.80 -6.32
CA ASP A 71 -2.54 5.15 -6.44
C ASP A 71 -2.61 3.94 -5.53
N VAL A 72 -3.75 3.76 -4.87
CA VAL A 72 -4.04 2.59 -4.03
C VAL A 72 -5.38 2.02 -4.49
N SER A 73 -5.37 0.76 -4.86
CA SER A 73 -6.53 0.02 -5.35
C SER A 73 -6.81 -1.12 -4.38
N LEU A 74 -8.06 -1.22 -3.93
CA LEU A 74 -8.52 -2.24 -2.99
C LEU A 74 -9.73 -2.95 -3.56
N GLU A 75 -9.69 -4.27 -3.58
CA GLU A 75 -10.74 -5.10 -4.17
C GLU A 75 -11.13 -6.22 -3.22
N LEU A 76 -12.44 -6.33 -2.93
CA LEU A 76 -12.98 -7.46 -2.18
C LEU A 76 -12.93 -8.71 -3.07
N ASP A 77 -12.45 -9.82 -2.50
CA ASP A 77 -12.32 -11.10 -3.18
C ASP A 77 -12.96 -12.18 -2.32
N ASP A 78 -14.09 -12.72 -2.80
CA ASP A 78 -14.85 -13.74 -2.07
C ASP A 78 -14.11 -15.09 -2.00
N ALA A 79 -13.24 -15.36 -2.97
CA ALA A 79 -12.50 -16.62 -3.03
C ALA A 79 -11.31 -16.64 -2.06
N LEU A 80 -10.74 -15.48 -1.76
CA LEU A 80 -9.63 -15.34 -0.82
C LEU A 80 -10.00 -15.90 0.58
N PRO A 81 -11.11 -15.64 1.27
CA PRO A 81 -11.89 -14.40 1.29
C PRO A 81 -11.12 -13.27 1.96
N GLY A 82 -11.31 -12.08 1.46
CA GLY A 82 -10.61 -10.91 1.99
C GLY A 82 -10.53 -9.75 1.00
N VAL A 83 -9.45 -8.99 1.13
CA VAL A 83 -9.18 -7.83 0.26
C VAL A 83 -7.81 -8.00 -0.40
N ARG A 84 -7.76 -7.75 -1.69
CA ARG A 84 -6.52 -7.61 -2.44
C ARG A 84 -6.19 -6.14 -2.57
N ALA A 85 -4.95 -5.80 -2.23
CA ALA A 85 -4.46 -4.43 -2.30
C ALA A 85 -3.35 -4.33 -3.34
N GLU A 86 -3.34 -3.22 -4.06
CA GLU A 86 -2.25 -2.84 -4.95
C GLU A 86 -1.94 -1.38 -4.74
N GLY A 87 -0.65 -1.05 -4.68
CA GLY A 87 -0.17 0.32 -4.52
C GLY A 87 0.86 0.65 -5.58
N MET A 88 0.77 1.86 -6.12
CA MET A 88 1.70 2.36 -7.12
C MET A 88 2.20 3.73 -6.69
N ALA A 89 3.49 4.00 -6.91
CA ALA A 89 4.09 5.30 -6.68
C ALA A 89 4.98 5.69 -7.86
N ARG A 90 5.00 7.00 -8.16
CA ARG A 90 5.84 7.60 -9.20
C ARG A 90 6.59 8.80 -8.67
N THR A 91 7.80 8.96 -9.19
CA THR A 91 8.64 10.13 -8.92
C THR A 91 9.58 10.39 -10.10
N VAL A 92 10.12 11.60 -10.13
CA VAL A 92 11.32 11.92 -10.93
C VAL A 92 12.40 12.23 -9.90
N ALA A 93 13.33 11.30 -9.71
CA ALA A 93 14.32 11.39 -8.63
C ALA A 93 15.55 10.53 -8.90
N ARG A 94 16.48 10.55 -7.97
CA ARG A 94 17.78 9.86 -8.04
C ARG A 94 17.75 8.45 -7.46
N THR A 95 16.66 8.06 -6.85
CA THR A 95 16.46 6.71 -6.32
C THR A 95 15.02 6.26 -6.55
N GLY A 96 14.78 4.96 -6.40
CA GLY A 96 13.48 4.37 -6.68
C GLY A 96 12.44 4.62 -5.60
N VAL A 97 11.21 4.25 -5.90
CA VAL A 97 10.02 4.44 -5.05
C VAL A 97 9.42 3.12 -4.57
N GLU A 98 10.25 2.08 -4.45
CA GLU A 98 9.79 0.78 -3.98
C GLU A 98 9.17 0.87 -2.59
N MET A 99 9.81 1.60 -1.69
CA MET A 99 9.34 1.71 -0.31
C MET A 99 7.99 2.42 -0.24
N GLU A 100 7.79 3.47 -1.03
CA GLU A 100 6.52 4.20 -1.08
C GLU A 100 5.38 3.29 -1.52
N ALA A 101 5.60 2.44 -2.51
CA ALA A 101 4.59 1.48 -2.98
C ALA A 101 4.29 0.42 -1.91
N ILE A 102 5.32 -0.14 -1.28
CA ILE A 102 5.16 -1.16 -0.23
C ILE A 102 4.48 -0.57 1.01
N VAL A 103 4.87 0.62 1.43
CA VAL A 103 4.27 1.32 2.57
C VAL A 103 2.80 1.63 2.30
N ALA A 104 2.46 2.07 1.09
CA ALA A 104 1.08 2.33 0.70
C ALA A 104 0.19 1.09 0.89
N VAL A 105 0.62 -0.05 0.36
CA VAL A 105 -0.10 -1.33 0.50
C VAL A 105 -0.19 -1.75 1.96
N SER A 106 0.92 -1.70 2.68
CA SER A 106 1.00 -2.15 4.08
C SER A 106 0.07 -1.36 4.98
N VAL A 107 0.07 -0.04 4.87
CA VAL A 107 -0.77 0.82 5.70
C VAL A 107 -2.24 0.72 5.31
N ALA A 108 -2.56 0.56 4.03
CA ALA A 108 -3.93 0.29 3.60
C ALA A 108 -4.46 -1.00 4.25
N LEU A 109 -3.68 -2.08 4.24
CA LEU A 109 -4.07 -3.35 4.85
C LEU A 109 -4.18 -3.25 6.37
N ILE A 110 -3.25 -2.55 7.03
CA ILE A 110 -3.32 -2.31 8.48
C ILE A 110 -4.59 -1.53 8.82
N THR A 111 -4.95 -0.55 8.01
CA THR A 111 -6.16 0.25 8.22
C THR A 111 -7.42 -0.60 8.11
N ILE A 112 -7.48 -1.52 7.13
CA ILE A 112 -8.59 -2.47 7.03
C ILE A 112 -8.69 -3.30 8.30
N TYR A 113 -7.57 -3.81 8.80
CA TYR A 113 -7.53 -4.57 10.05
C TYR A 113 -8.09 -3.75 11.22
N ASP A 114 -7.63 -2.53 11.39
CA ASP A 114 -8.11 -1.66 12.47
C ASP A 114 -9.61 -1.40 12.38
N MET A 115 -10.12 -1.14 11.18
CA MET A 115 -11.51 -0.79 10.99
C MET A 115 -12.47 -1.97 11.11
N ALA A 116 -12.02 -3.19 10.87
CA ALA A 116 -12.86 -4.39 10.92
C ALA A 116 -12.62 -5.27 12.16
N LYS A 117 -11.60 -5.00 12.97
CA LYS A 117 -11.23 -5.86 14.11
C LYS A 117 -12.33 -6.03 15.14
N ALA A 118 -13.27 -5.10 15.23
CA ALA A 118 -14.41 -5.20 16.15
C ALA A 118 -15.34 -6.37 15.79
N ILE A 119 -15.42 -6.75 14.51
CA ILE A 119 -16.29 -7.83 14.03
C ILE A 119 -15.53 -9.10 13.63
N ASP A 120 -14.20 -9.04 13.53
CA ASP A 120 -13.40 -10.18 13.09
C ASP A 120 -12.01 -10.13 13.73
N LYS A 121 -11.71 -11.10 14.59
CA LYS A 121 -10.40 -11.21 15.27
C LYS A 121 -9.44 -12.15 14.55
N THR A 122 -9.84 -12.72 13.41
CA THR A 122 -9.07 -13.77 12.71
C THR A 122 -8.25 -13.25 11.53
N MET A 123 -8.32 -11.97 11.23
CA MET A 123 -7.70 -11.41 10.02
C MET A 123 -6.18 -11.54 10.02
N VAL A 124 -5.64 -11.85 8.84
CA VAL A 124 -4.20 -12.01 8.62
C VAL A 124 -3.78 -11.21 7.40
N LEU A 125 -2.81 -10.32 7.60
CA LEU A 125 -2.13 -9.61 6.51
C LEU A 125 -1.03 -10.51 5.95
N GLY A 126 -0.83 -10.50 4.64
CA GLY A 126 0.21 -11.31 4.04
C GLY A 126 0.48 -10.98 2.58
N GLU A 127 1.45 -11.70 2.02
CA GLU A 127 1.81 -11.65 0.61
C GLU A 127 2.15 -10.23 0.12
N ILE A 128 2.72 -9.41 1.02
CA ILE A 128 3.15 -8.05 0.65
C ILE A 128 4.47 -8.18 -0.11
N GLU A 129 4.47 -7.73 -1.38
CA GLU A 129 5.64 -7.85 -2.25
C GLU A 129 5.66 -6.76 -3.31
N LEU A 130 6.87 -6.44 -3.78
CA LEU A 130 7.07 -5.61 -4.95
C LEU A 130 6.81 -6.46 -6.20
N VAL A 131 5.99 -5.96 -7.13
CA VAL A 131 5.62 -6.69 -8.35
C VAL A 131 6.12 -6.03 -9.63
N GLU A 132 6.40 -4.73 -9.58
CA GLU A 132 6.90 -3.99 -10.73
C GLU A 132 7.78 -2.84 -10.28
N LYS A 133 8.87 -2.61 -11.01
CA LYS A 133 9.77 -1.49 -10.80
C LYS A 133 10.29 -1.02 -12.15
N ARG A 134 10.20 0.28 -12.41
CA ARG A 134 10.70 0.90 -13.63
C ARG A 134 11.59 2.08 -13.31
N GLY A 135 12.60 2.30 -14.16
CA GLY A 135 13.57 3.39 -14.03
C GLY A 135 14.83 2.96 -13.30
N GLY A 136 15.88 3.79 -13.41
CA GLY A 136 17.18 3.47 -12.87
C GLY A 136 17.87 2.33 -13.62
N ARG A 137 18.75 1.59 -12.92
CA ARG A 137 19.56 0.52 -13.50
C ARG A 137 18.85 -0.81 -13.60
N SER A 138 17.83 -1.04 -12.78
CA SER A 138 17.08 -2.29 -12.80
C SER A 138 15.59 -2.01 -12.93
N SER A 139 14.92 -2.86 -13.69
CA SER A 139 13.47 -2.85 -13.86
C SER A 139 12.91 -4.22 -13.55
N ARG A 140 11.66 -4.27 -13.12
CA ARG A 140 11.02 -5.51 -12.70
C ARG A 140 9.61 -5.63 -13.24
#